data_aad9100562219aa4da42f61871b93910
#
_entry.id   aad9100562219aa4da42f61871b93910
#
_cell.length_a   1.000
_cell.length_b   1.000
_cell.length_c   1.000
_cell.angle_alpha   90.00
_cell.angle_beta   90.00
_cell.angle_gamma   90.00
#
_symmetry.space_group_name_H-M   'P 1'
#
loop_
_entity.id
_entity.type
_entity.pdbx_description
1 polymer ?
#
loop_
_entity_poly.entity_id
_entity_poly.type
_entity_poly.pdbx_seq_one_letter_code
_entity_poly.pdbx_strand_id
1 'polypeptide(L)'
;PGRQISLLSEIIHNPLVNEDLAQRGIRFIYDSDGERQIDESEISSEEVVLIPAFGTTLEIEQSLQRSGIDTTTQEFRKHFDTTCPFVSKVWDRGEELGEEGYTIVIHGKFRHEETQATHSHTKEHGKTLVVLDRDEAQQVADCIVGRMSKEAFRERFSDKCSSGFDPETDLQRIAVVNQTTMLAEETQEVARILREALLERFGDDDPGHHFADTNDTLCYATNWNQNATKALLGARPHLAVVVGGYNSSNTSHLVEICEQVMPSFLISSADELLSADRIRHFDIHRKECVETENWLPREVPTRIVITSGASCPDVLMNAVFERIAGYYGYGPEV
;
A
#
# COMPACT_ATOMS: atom_id res chain seq x y z
N PRO A 1 -22.12 25.80 3.86
CA PRO A 1 -22.45 25.36 5.19
C PRO A 1 -23.67 24.48 5.12
N GLY A 2 -23.58 23.22 5.55
CA GLY A 2 -24.71 22.31 5.71
C GLY A 2 -24.81 21.13 4.74
N ARG A 3 -23.88 20.94 3.80
CA ARG A 3 -23.86 19.67 3.03
C ARG A 3 -23.17 18.58 3.86
N GLN A 4 -23.75 17.38 3.85
CA GLN A 4 -23.09 16.21 4.40
C GLN A 4 -21.83 15.90 3.59
N ILE A 5 -20.74 15.57 4.29
CA ILE A 5 -19.50 15.13 3.66
C ILE A 5 -19.30 13.65 4.01
N SER A 6 -19.01 12.85 3.02
CA SER A 6 -18.67 11.44 3.17
C SER A 6 -17.36 11.13 2.46
N LEU A 7 -16.57 10.26 3.05
CA LEU A 7 -15.42 9.61 2.43
C LEU A 7 -15.84 8.24 1.92
N LEU A 8 -15.35 7.82 0.77
CA LEU A 8 -15.56 6.44 0.31
C LEU A 8 -15.04 5.44 1.33
N SER A 9 -13.79 5.62 1.76
CA SER A 9 -13.15 4.84 2.83
C SER A 9 -12.22 5.73 3.65
N GLU A 10 -11.29 5.16 4.39
CA GLU A 10 -10.24 5.93 5.07
C GLU A 10 -9.53 6.87 4.09
N ILE A 11 -9.34 8.14 4.45
CA ILE A 11 -8.64 9.09 3.57
C ILE A 11 -7.18 8.69 3.36
N ILE A 12 -6.57 8.14 4.40
CA ILE A 12 -5.23 7.56 4.46
C ILE A 12 -5.20 6.47 5.56
N HIS A 13 -4.27 5.55 5.50
CA HIS A 13 -4.09 4.53 6.55
C HIS A 13 -3.45 5.12 7.82
N ASN A 14 -4.21 5.97 8.50
CA ASN A 14 -3.87 6.54 9.80
C ASN A 14 -5.12 6.69 10.66
N PRO A 15 -5.34 5.81 11.67
CA PRO A 15 -6.55 5.79 12.48
C PRO A 15 -6.85 7.12 13.19
N LEU A 16 -5.81 7.81 13.68
CA LEU A 16 -5.99 9.10 14.40
C LEU A 16 -6.51 10.19 13.48
N VAL A 17 -6.08 10.20 12.21
CA VAL A 17 -6.58 11.16 11.21
C VAL A 17 -8.04 10.84 10.88
N ASN A 18 -8.38 9.57 10.67
CA ASN A 18 -9.73 9.15 10.34
C ASN A 18 -10.70 9.38 11.51
N GLU A 19 -10.23 9.17 12.76
CA GLU A 19 -10.98 9.47 13.96
C GLU A 19 -11.28 10.96 14.11
N ASP A 20 -10.30 11.86 13.88
CA ASP A 20 -10.53 13.31 13.89
C ASP A 20 -11.56 13.72 12.83
N LEU A 21 -11.50 13.15 11.63
CA LEU A 21 -12.48 13.39 10.58
C LEU A 21 -13.90 12.92 10.99
N ALA A 22 -14.02 11.74 11.59
CA ALA A 22 -15.28 11.23 12.11
C ALA A 22 -15.87 12.15 13.20
N GLN A 23 -15.03 12.63 14.14
CA GLN A 23 -15.44 13.58 15.18
C GLN A 23 -15.91 14.92 14.61
N ARG A 24 -15.45 15.32 13.43
CA ARG A 24 -15.93 16.50 12.69
C ARG A 24 -17.21 16.26 11.89
N GLY A 25 -17.80 15.05 11.98
CA GLY A 25 -19.06 14.68 11.34
C GLY A 25 -18.91 14.19 9.91
N ILE A 26 -17.71 13.83 9.47
CA ILE A 26 -17.48 13.17 8.18
C ILE A 26 -17.88 11.69 8.33
N ARG A 27 -18.68 11.17 7.40
CA ARG A 27 -19.11 9.78 7.36
C ARG A 27 -18.17 8.97 6.48
N PHE A 28 -18.03 7.67 6.75
CA PHE A 28 -17.29 6.72 5.93
C PHE A 28 -18.28 5.74 5.30
N ILE A 29 -18.24 5.61 3.96
CA ILE A 29 -19.16 4.73 3.21
C ILE A 29 -18.72 3.27 3.34
N TYR A 30 -17.39 3.04 3.37
CA TYR A 30 -16.79 1.73 3.61
C TYR A 30 -15.84 1.85 4.81
N ASP A 31 -15.68 0.76 5.56
CA ASP A 31 -14.68 0.67 6.63
C ASP A 31 -13.30 0.23 6.09
N SER A 32 -12.34 0.06 7.01
CA SER A 32 -10.97 -0.36 6.69
C SER A 32 -10.86 -1.78 6.11
N ASP A 33 -11.90 -2.59 6.27
CA ASP A 33 -11.96 -3.96 5.74
C ASP A 33 -12.68 -4.01 4.38
N GLY A 34 -13.16 -2.86 3.89
CA GLY A 34 -13.90 -2.72 2.65
C GLY A 34 -15.39 -3.08 2.77
N GLU A 35 -15.88 -3.25 4.00
CA GLU A 35 -17.29 -3.54 4.26
C GLU A 35 -18.11 -2.24 4.24
N ARG A 36 -19.23 -2.28 3.52
CA ARG A 36 -20.10 -1.11 3.36
C ARG A 36 -20.83 -0.76 4.65
N GLN A 37 -20.69 0.49 5.10
CA GLN A 37 -21.29 1.02 6.32
C GLN A 37 -22.54 1.87 6.05
N ILE A 38 -22.68 2.44 4.85
CA ILE A 38 -23.78 3.31 4.43
C ILE A 38 -24.42 2.71 3.18
N ASP A 39 -25.73 2.46 3.23
CA ASP A 39 -26.46 1.95 2.08
C ASP A 39 -26.46 2.96 0.92
N GLU A 40 -26.46 2.47 -0.32
CA GLU A 40 -26.46 3.33 -1.53
C GLU A 40 -27.67 4.28 -1.55
N SER A 41 -28.81 3.84 -1.05
CA SER A 41 -30.05 4.63 -0.96
C SER A 41 -29.98 5.79 0.07
N GLU A 42 -29.02 5.74 0.99
CA GLU A 42 -28.78 6.80 1.97
C GLU A 42 -27.83 7.90 1.47
N ILE A 43 -27.20 7.69 0.32
CA ILE A 43 -26.30 8.67 -0.30
C ILE A 43 -27.14 9.62 -1.16
N SER A 44 -27.19 10.89 -0.74
CA SER A 44 -27.93 11.92 -1.45
C SER A 44 -27.08 12.51 -2.60
N SER A 45 -27.72 12.87 -3.72
CA SER A 45 -27.07 13.61 -4.81
C SER A 45 -26.55 15.00 -4.41
N GLU A 46 -27.00 15.54 -3.26
CA GLU A 46 -26.51 16.79 -2.68
C GLU A 46 -25.30 16.61 -1.76
N GLU A 47 -24.96 15.37 -1.45
CA GLU A 47 -23.85 15.02 -0.58
C GLU A 47 -22.51 15.23 -1.29
N VAL A 48 -21.51 15.65 -0.53
CA VAL A 48 -20.13 15.73 -1.01
C VAL A 48 -19.44 14.41 -0.70
N VAL A 49 -19.13 13.62 -1.72
CA VAL A 49 -18.37 12.38 -1.57
C VAL A 49 -16.94 12.62 -2.00
N LEU A 50 -15.97 12.22 -1.18
CA LEU A 50 -14.54 12.31 -1.45
C LEU A 50 -13.99 10.93 -1.80
N ILE A 51 -13.26 10.83 -2.90
CA ILE A 51 -12.44 9.66 -3.23
C ILE A 51 -11.13 9.76 -2.44
N PRO A 52 -10.70 8.70 -1.71
CA PRO A 52 -9.49 8.73 -0.90
C PRO A 52 -8.20 8.71 -1.73
N ALA A 53 -7.05 8.88 -1.07
CA ALA A 53 -5.74 8.91 -1.72
C ALA A 53 -5.38 7.62 -2.48
N PHE A 54 -6.00 6.49 -2.13
CA PHE A 54 -5.80 5.19 -2.78
C PHE A 54 -6.55 5.06 -4.12
N GLY A 55 -7.40 6.04 -4.43
CA GLY A 55 -8.36 5.95 -5.52
C GLY A 55 -9.55 5.07 -5.19
N THR A 56 -10.28 4.66 -6.20
CA THR A 56 -11.41 3.74 -6.07
C THR A 56 -11.60 2.92 -7.35
N THR A 57 -12.40 1.85 -7.27
CA THR A 57 -12.69 1.02 -8.42
C THR A 57 -13.73 1.66 -9.33
N LEU A 58 -13.72 1.32 -10.61
CA LEU A 58 -14.71 1.80 -11.58
C LEU A 58 -16.13 1.36 -11.21
N GLU A 59 -16.30 0.21 -10.57
CA GLU A 59 -17.58 -0.28 -10.08
C GLU A 59 -18.18 0.62 -9.01
N ILE A 60 -17.34 1.12 -8.08
CA ILE A 60 -17.75 2.08 -7.05
C ILE A 60 -18.08 3.43 -7.69
N GLU A 61 -17.27 3.92 -8.63
CA GLU A 61 -17.61 5.15 -9.37
C GLU A 61 -18.97 5.05 -10.08
N GLN A 62 -19.25 3.93 -10.73
CA GLN A 62 -20.56 3.68 -11.36
C GLN A 62 -21.69 3.62 -10.32
N SER A 63 -21.45 3.09 -9.12
CA SER A 63 -22.42 3.10 -8.03
C SER A 63 -22.73 4.54 -7.58
N LEU A 64 -21.72 5.39 -7.41
CA LEU A 64 -21.90 6.81 -7.10
C LEU A 64 -22.69 7.55 -8.18
N GLN A 65 -22.42 7.28 -9.45
CA GLN A 65 -23.18 7.85 -10.57
C GLN A 65 -24.67 7.47 -10.53
N ARG A 66 -24.98 6.21 -10.17
CA ARG A 66 -26.38 5.78 -9.97
C ARG A 66 -27.06 6.51 -8.81
N SER A 67 -26.31 6.90 -7.79
CA SER A 67 -26.80 7.75 -6.68
C SER A 67 -26.88 9.24 -7.04
N GLY A 68 -26.57 9.62 -8.28
CA GLY A 68 -26.65 10.99 -8.78
C GLY A 68 -25.38 11.83 -8.54
N ILE A 69 -24.27 11.20 -8.16
CA ILE A 69 -22.97 11.85 -7.98
C ILE A 69 -22.12 11.58 -9.24
N ASP A 70 -21.98 12.58 -10.08
CA ASP A 70 -21.21 12.45 -11.33
C ASP A 70 -19.72 12.63 -11.07
N THR A 71 -19.01 11.51 -10.94
CA THR A 71 -17.57 11.43 -10.73
C THR A 71 -16.75 11.82 -11.95
N THR A 72 -17.37 11.94 -13.13
CA THR A 72 -16.66 12.23 -14.41
C THR A 72 -16.45 13.71 -14.65
N THR A 73 -17.18 14.57 -13.93
CA THR A 73 -17.09 16.02 -14.14
C THR A 73 -15.70 16.56 -13.73
N GLN A 74 -15.23 17.57 -14.48
CA GLN A 74 -13.97 18.23 -14.16
C GLN A 74 -13.99 18.86 -12.76
N GLU A 75 -15.15 19.34 -12.29
CA GLU A 75 -15.31 19.90 -10.94
C GLU A 75 -15.11 18.82 -9.88
N PHE A 76 -15.73 17.63 -10.06
CA PHE A 76 -15.56 16.52 -9.14
C PHE A 76 -14.09 16.07 -9.08
N ARG A 77 -13.49 15.78 -10.22
CA ARG A 77 -12.10 15.34 -10.33
C ARG A 77 -11.12 16.33 -9.69
N LYS A 78 -11.38 17.61 -9.79
CA LYS A 78 -10.50 18.65 -9.23
C LYS A 78 -10.64 18.84 -7.73
N HIS A 79 -11.84 18.66 -7.16
CA HIS A 79 -12.14 19.10 -5.79
C HIS A 79 -12.49 17.96 -4.83
N PHE A 80 -12.94 16.82 -5.35
CA PHE A 80 -13.46 15.71 -4.55
C PHE A 80 -12.76 14.38 -4.83
N ASP A 81 -11.99 14.28 -5.88
CA ASP A 81 -11.09 13.17 -6.14
C ASP A 81 -9.71 13.50 -5.56
N THR A 82 -9.36 12.84 -4.45
CA THR A 82 -8.06 13.05 -3.79
C THR A 82 -7.07 11.94 -4.11
N THR A 83 -7.33 11.16 -5.17
CA THR A 83 -6.42 10.10 -5.62
C THR A 83 -5.01 10.64 -5.77
N CYS A 84 -4.07 9.96 -5.15
CA CYS A 84 -2.68 10.36 -5.18
C CYS A 84 -2.13 10.31 -6.62
N PRO A 85 -1.43 11.36 -7.10
CA PRO A 85 -0.86 11.36 -8.45
C PRO A 85 0.09 10.19 -8.76
N PHE A 86 0.69 9.59 -7.75
CA PHE A 86 1.50 8.39 -7.93
C PHE A 86 0.66 7.15 -8.18
N VAL A 87 -0.54 7.07 -7.61
CA VAL A 87 -1.50 6.00 -7.89
C VAL A 87 -2.06 6.14 -9.30
N SER A 88 -2.51 7.34 -9.69
CA SER A 88 -2.99 7.59 -11.06
C SER A 88 -1.91 7.26 -12.10
N LYS A 89 -0.65 7.61 -11.83
CA LYS A 89 0.47 7.28 -12.74
C LYS A 89 0.61 5.76 -12.97
N VAL A 90 0.34 4.94 -11.95
CA VAL A 90 0.35 3.46 -12.11
C VAL A 90 -0.79 3.02 -13.02
N TRP A 91 -1.97 3.64 -12.88
CA TRP A 91 -3.12 3.36 -13.76
C TRP A 91 -2.83 3.74 -15.21
N ASP A 92 -2.37 4.98 -15.44
CA ASP A 92 -2.01 5.48 -16.79
C ASP A 92 -0.99 4.54 -17.46
N ARG A 93 0.00 4.11 -16.70
CA ARG A 93 1.02 3.18 -17.22
C ARG A 93 0.47 1.78 -17.51
N GLY A 94 -0.42 1.29 -16.65
CA GLY A 94 -1.12 0.02 -16.84
C GLY A 94 -2.05 0.05 -18.07
N GLU A 95 -2.75 1.17 -18.30
CA GLU A 95 -3.58 1.42 -19.48
C GLU A 95 -2.74 1.39 -20.76
N GLU A 96 -1.69 2.21 -20.86
CA GLU A 96 -0.79 2.25 -22.02
C GLU A 96 -0.28 0.86 -22.39
N LEU A 97 0.25 0.12 -21.42
CA LEU A 97 0.82 -1.21 -21.65
C LEU A 97 -0.26 -2.26 -21.96
N GLY A 98 -1.44 -2.14 -21.37
CA GLY A 98 -2.58 -2.98 -21.70
C GLY A 98 -3.03 -2.81 -23.15
N GLU A 99 -3.10 -1.57 -23.64
CA GLU A 99 -3.41 -1.25 -25.04
C GLU A 99 -2.31 -1.74 -26.00
N GLU A 100 -1.06 -1.79 -25.58
CA GLU A 100 0.05 -2.40 -26.33
C GLU A 100 -0.01 -3.93 -26.33
N GLY A 101 -0.98 -4.55 -25.60
CA GLY A 101 -1.22 -5.98 -25.55
C GLY A 101 -0.35 -6.73 -24.53
N TYR A 102 0.13 -6.05 -23.50
CA TYR A 102 0.75 -6.70 -22.36
C TYR A 102 -0.29 -7.10 -21.31
N THR A 103 -0.07 -8.22 -20.65
CA THR A 103 -0.75 -8.54 -19.40
C THR A 103 -0.10 -7.76 -18.26
N ILE A 104 -0.91 -7.03 -17.51
CA ILE A 104 -0.45 -6.22 -16.39
C ILE A 104 -0.41 -7.08 -15.13
N VAL A 105 0.80 -7.41 -14.68
CA VAL A 105 1.01 -8.06 -13.40
C VAL A 105 1.19 -6.99 -12.32
N ILE A 106 0.27 -6.95 -11.36
CA ILE A 106 0.24 -5.97 -10.28
C ILE A 106 0.88 -6.60 -9.04
N HIS A 107 2.07 -6.16 -8.67
CA HIS A 107 2.71 -6.56 -7.41
C HIS A 107 2.07 -5.81 -6.25
N GLY A 108 1.28 -6.48 -5.43
CA GLY A 108 0.56 -5.85 -4.32
C GLY A 108 -0.33 -6.83 -3.55
N LYS A 109 -0.87 -6.33 -2.44
CA LYS A 109 -1.84 -7.07 -1.63
C LYS A 109 -3.20 -7.01 -2.30
N PHE A 110 -3.72 -8.14 -2.78
CA PHE A 110 -4.96 -8.19 -3.58
C PHE A 110 -6.15 -7.47 -2.94
N ARG A 111 -6.32 -7.59 -1.61
CA ARG A 111 -7.43 -6.94 -0.88
C ARG A 111 -7.19 -5.48 -0.50
N HIS A 112 -6.02 -4.92 -0.82
CA HIS A 112 -5.73 -3.52 -0.54
C HIS A 112 -6.48 -2.62 -1.53
N GLU A 113 -7.07 -1.53 -1.05
CA GLU A 113 -7.90 -0.60 -1.84
C GLU A 113 -7.18 -0.10 -3.09
N GLU A 114 -5.92 0.33 -2.96
CA GLU A 114 -5.10 0.78 -4.10
C GLU A 114 -4.90 -0.33 -5.14
N THR A 115 -4.67 -1.58 -4.71
CA THR A 115 -4.51 -2.72 -5.62
C THR A 115 -5.81 -3.05 -6.33
N GLN A 116 -6.94 -2.99 -5.62
CA GLN A 116 -8.26 -3.18 -6.20
C GLN A 116 -8.58 -2.08 -7.24
N ALA A 117 -8.28 -0.82 -6.90
CA ALA A 117 -8.45 0.29 -7.82
C ALA A 117 -7.58 0.11 -9.07
N THR A 118 -6.28 -0.17 -8.91
CA THR A 118 -5.36 -0.41 -10.02
C THR A 118 -5.84 -1.58 -10.90
N HIS A 119 -6.24 -2.70 -10.29
CA HIS A 119 -6.79 -3.84 -11.04
C HIS A 119 -8.07 -3.47 -11.80
N SER A 120 -8.96 -2.69 -11.17
CA SER A 120 -10.22 -2.25 -11.81
C SER A 120 -9.99 -1.34 -13.01
N HIS A 121 -9.06 -0.39 -12.91
CA HIS A 121 -8.74 0.52 -14.01
C HIS A 121 -7.99 -0.21 -15.15
N THR A 122 -6.99 -0.99 -14.84
CA THR A 122 -6.16 -1.64 -15.87
C THR A 122 -6.86 -2.78 -16.61
N LYS A 123 -7.80 -3.50 -15.97
CA LYS A 123 -8.53 -4.62 -16.62
C LYS A 123 -9.42 -4.19 -17.78
N GLU A 124 -9.78 -2.91 -17.90
CA GLU A 124 -10.55 -2.38 -19.04
C GLU A 124 -9.69 -2.27 -20.31
N HIS A 125 -8.37 -2.19 -20.16
CA HIS A 125 -7.41 -1.97 -21.25
C HIS A 125 -6.59 -3.22 -21.60
N GLY A 126 -6.54 -4.19 -20.69
CA GLY A 126 -5.76 -5.42 -20.91
C GLY A 126 -6.04 -6.50 -19.87
N LYS A 127 -5.40 -7.66 -20.03
CA LYS A 127 -5.46 -8.71 -19.01
C LYS A 127 -4.65 -8.30 -17.78
N THR A 128 -5.16 -8.64 -16.61
CA THR A 128 -4.51 -8.32 -15.33
C THR A 128 -4.40 -9.52 -14.42
N LEU A 129 -3.33 -9.56 -13.66
CA LEU A 129 -3.05 -10.56 -12.62
C LEU A 129 -2.43 -9.85 -11.42
N VAL A 130 -2.89 -10.13 -10.20
CA VAL A 130 -2.25 -9.64 -8.98
C VAL A 130 -1.37 -10.73 -8.38
N VAL A 131 -0.15 -10.37 -7.99
CA VAL A 131 0.79 -11.22 -7.27
C VAL A 131 1.24 -10.52 -5.98
N LEU A 132 1.29 -11.28 -4.89
CA LEU A 132 1.60 -10.73 -3.57
C LEU A 132 3.11 -10.55 -3.34
N ASP A 133 3.90 -11.55 -3.76
CA ASP A 133 5.30 -11.69 -3.38
C ASP A 133 6.10 -12.53 -4.39
N ARG A 134 7.36 -12.80 -4.05
CA ARG A 134 8.26 -13.63 -4.86
C ARG A 134 7.76 -15.06 -5.04
N ASP A 135 7.10 -15.63 -4.05
CA ASP A 135 6.64 -17.02 -4.09
C ASP A 135 5.47 -17.14 -5.08
N GLU A 136 4.56 -16.19 -5.08
CA GLU A 136 3.49 -16.13 -6.10
C GLU A 136 4.06 -15.82 -7.50
N ALA A 137 5.04 -14.92 -7.60
CA ALA A 137 5.72 -14.65 -8.87
C ALA A 137 6.42 -15.89 -9.42
N GLN A 138 7.04 -16.72 -8.55
CA GLN A 138 7.67 -17.96 -8.94
C GLN A 138 6.63 -18.98 -9.45
N GLN A 139 5.45 -19.06 -8.83
CA GLN A 139 4.38 -19.93 -9.31
C GLN A 139 3.86 -19.49 -10.69
N VAL A 140 3.74 -18.19 -10.94
CA VAL A 140 3.41 -17.63 -12.26
C VAL A 140 4.52 -17.99 -13.26
N ALA A 141 5.79 -17.83 -12.89
CA ALA A 141 6.95 -18.22 -13.69
C ALA A 141 6.94 -19.70 -14.04
N ASP A 142 6.61 -20.57 -13.08
CA ASP A 142 6.50 -22.00 -13.30
C ASP A 142 5.36 -22.35 -14.27
N CYS A 143 4.27 -21.59 -14.27
CA CYS A 143 3.22 -21.72 -15.27
C CYS A 143 3.71 -21.26 -16.67
N ILE A 144 4.43 -20.16 -16.76
CA ILE A 144 5.02 -19.64 -18.00
C ILE A 144 5.89 -20.71 -18.66
N VAL A 145 6.77 -21.37 -17.92
CA VAL A 145 7.70 -22.37 -18.45
C VAL A 145 7.14 -23.80 -18.51
N GLY A 146 5.87 -23.99 -18.12
CA GLY A 146 5.17 -25.30 -18.20
C GLY A 146 5.49 -26.27 -17.05
N ARG A 147 6.06 -25.80 -15.93
CA ARG A 147 6.27 -26.57 -14.69
C ARG A 147 5.00 -26.66 -13.85
N MET A 148 4.11 -25.67 -13.95
CA MET A 148 2.78 -25.65 -13.33
C MET A 148 1.70 -25.81 -14.40
N SER A 149 0.68 -26.65 -14.13
CA SER A 149 -0.46 -26.82 -15.05
C SER A 149 -1.40 -25.62 -15.02
N LYS A 150 -2.20 -25.45 -16.09
CA LYS A 150 -3.22 -24.38 -16.16
C LYS A 150 -4.29 -24.55 -15.07
N GLU A 151 -4.64 -25.78 -14.74
CA GLU A 151 -5.62 -26.09 -13.70
C GLU A 151 -5.12 -25.64 -12.33
N ALA A 152 -3.87 -25.96 -11.99
CA ALA A 152 -3.24 -25.53 -10.74
C ALA A 152 -3.09 -23.99 -10.67
N PHE A 153 -2.76 -23.35 -11.79
CA PHE A 153 -2.73 -21.88 -11.88
C PHE A 153 -4.12 -21.27 -11.61
N ARG A 154 -5.16 -21.80 -12.27
CA ARG A 154 -6.54 -21.31 -12.08
C ARG A 154 -7.02 -21.50 -10.65
N GLU A 155 -6.75 -22.65 -10.04
CA GLU A 155 -7.08 -22.90 -8.64
C GLU A 155 -6.46 -21.85 -7.69
N ARG A 156 -5.25 -21.39 -8.00
CA ARG A 156 -4.49 -20.46 -7.14
C ARG A 156 -4.79 -18.99 -7.41
N PHE A 157 -5.03 -18.62 -8.68
CA PHE A 157 -5.03 -17.22 -9.12
C PHE A 157 -6.34 -16.74 -9.74
N SER A 158 -7.39 -17.59 -9.87
CA SER A 158 -8.62 -17.21 -10.57
C SER A 158 -9.31 -15.98 -9.99
N ASP A 159 -9.24 -15.78 -8.68
CA ASP A 159 -9.79 -14.62 -7.98
C ASP A 159 -8.91 -13.36 -8.11
N LYS A 160 -7.67 -13.52 -8.54
CA LYS A 160 -6.66 -12.46 -8.71
C LYS A 160 -6.44 -12.05 -10.17
N CYS A 161 -7.17 -12.68 -11.08
CA CYS A 161 -7.10 -12.41 -12.51
C CYS A 161 -8.32 -11.64 -13.01
N SER A 162 -8.14 -10.87 -14.08
CA SER A 162 -9.27 -10.33 -14.84
C SER A 162 -10.10 -11.42 -15.50
N SER A 163 -11.36 -11.15 -15.81
CA SER A 163 -12.29 -12.12 -16.41
C SER A 163 -11.75 -12.72 -17.70
N GLY A 164 -11.94 -14.03 -17.87
CA GLY A 164 -11.52 -14.76 -19.07
C GLY A 164 -10.00 -14.85 -19.25
N PHE A 165 -9.24 -14.80 -18.18
CA PHE A 165 -7.78 -14.96 -18.19
C PHE A 165 -7.41 -16.41 -18.56
N ASP A 166 -6.57 -16.58 -19.58
CA ASP A 166 -5.97 -17.87 -19.95
C ASP A 166 -4.43 -17.79 -19.82
N PRO A 167 -3.82 -18.50 -18.85
CA PRO A 167 -2.39 -18.41 -18.62
C PRO A 167 -1.53 -18.86 -19.82
N GLU A 168 -2.08 -19.61 -20.78
CA GLU A 168 -1.32 -20.02 -21.97
C GLU A 168 -1.10 -18.90 -22.97
N THR A 169 -2.10 -18.04 -23.13
CA THR A 169 -2.07 -16.92 -24.08
C THR A 169 -1.68 -15.62 -23.39
N ASP A 170 -2.21 -15.39 -22.18
CA ASP A 170 -2.12 -14.09 -21.53
C ASP A 170 -0.81 -13.89 -20.75
N LEU A 171 -0.04 -14.96 -20.49
CA LEU A 171 1.30 -14.86 -19.88
C LEU A 171 2.44 -14.84 -20.91
N GLN A 172 2.18 -14.52 -22.18
CA GLN A 172 3.22 -14.44 -23.22
C GLN A 172 3.89 -13.08 -23.29
N ARG A 173 3.19 -12.03 -22.86
CA ARG A 173 3.69 -10.65 -22.84
C ARG A 173 3.27 -10.01 -21.51
N ILE A 174 4.23 -9.62 -20.70
CA ILE A 174 4.01 -9.17 -19.34
C ILE A 174 4.64 -7.79 -19.11
N ALA A 175 3.92 -6.93 -18.40
CA ALA A 175 4.43 -5.74 -17.77
C ALA A 175 4.13 -5.80 -16.26
N VAL A 176 5.08 -5.41 -15.42
CA VAL A 176 4.92 -5.41 -13.96
C VAL A 176 4.71 -3.99 -13.48
N VAL A 177 3.59 -3.72 -12.84
CA VAL A 177 3.35 -2.50 -12.05
C VAL A 177 3.20 -2.87 -10.58
N ASN A 178 3.17 -1.91 -9.68
CA ASN A 178 3.11 -2.21 -8.24
C ASN A 178 2.13 -1.31 -7.50
N GLN A 179 1.59 -1.83 -6.42
CA GLN A 179 1.01 -1.01 -5.36
C GLN A 179 2.10 -0.06 -4.84
N THR A 180 1.81 1.24 -4.79
CA THR A 180 2.82 2.31 -4.58
C THR A 180 3.58 2.20 -3.25
N THR A 181 3.04 1.43 -2.30
CA THR A 181 3.61 1.22 -0.96
C THR A 181 4.46 -0.04 -0.82
N MET A 182 4.61 -0.86 -1.87
CA MET A 182 5.44 -2.08 -1.83
C MET A 182 6.93 -1.75 -1.73
N LEU A 183 7.72 -2.74 -1.31
CA LEU A 183 9.17 -2.63 -1.29
C LEU A 183 9.74 -2.61 -2.72
N ALA A 184 10.57 -1.60 -3.02
CA ALA A 184 11.18 -1.45 -4.34
C ALA A 184 11.98 -2.69 -4.75
N GLU A 185 12.75 -3.26 -3.82
CA GLU A 185 13.56 -4.46 -4.07
C GLU A 185 12.71 -5.69 -4.35
N GLU A 186 11.55 -5.85 -3.67
CA GLU A 186 10.62 -6.94 -3.96
C GLU A 186 9.97 -6.81 -5.33
N THR A 187 9.55 -5.59 -5.70
CA THR A 187 8.99 -5.34 -7.04
C THR A 187 10.00 -5.67 -8.13
N GLN A 188 11.26 -5.27 -7.95
CA GLN A 188 12.33 -5.60 -8.90
C GLN A 188 12.58 -7.11 -8.97
N GLU A 189 12.50 -7.81 -7.84
CA GLU A 189 12.67 -9.26 -7.80
C GLU A 189 11.52 -10.01 -8.48
N VAL A 190 10.27 -9.57 -8.25
CA VAL A 190 9.09 -10.09 -8.97
C VAL A 190 9.25 -9.89 -10.48
N ALA A 191 9.64 -8.70 -10.90
CA ALA A 191 9.88 -8.39 -12.30
C ALA A 191 11.01 -9.27 -12.90
N ARG A 192 12.09 -9.47 -12.16
CA ARG A 192 13.22 -10.33 -12.57
C ARG A 192 12.78 -11.79 -12.76
N ILE A 193 12.05 -12.36 -11.80
CA ILE A 193 11.56 -13.76 -11.85
C ILE A 193 10.71 -13.96 -13.11
N LEU A 194 9.75 -13.07 -13.37
CA LEU A 194 8.86 -13.19 -14.53
C LEU A 194 9.59 -13.00 -15.85
N ARG A 195 10.51 -12.03 -15.91
CA ARG A 195 11.36 -11.80 -17.09
C ARG A 195 12.23 -13.02 -17.42
N GLU A 196 12.86 -13.61 -16.42
CA GLU A 196 13.69 -14.81 -16.61
C GLU A 196 12.87 -16.00 -17.12
N ALA A 197 11.65 -16.18 -16.61
CA ALA A 197 10.75 -17.22 -17.10
C ALA A 197 10.33 -17.02 -18.57
N LEU A 198 10.09 -15.77 -18.98
CA LEU A 198 9.81 -15.46 -20.38
C LEU A 198 11.02 -15.69 -21.27
N LEU A 199 12.22 -15.32 -20.81
CA LEU A 199 13.47 -15.63 -21.52
C LEU A 199 13.71 -17.16 -21.64
N GLU A 200 13.44 -17.92 -20.58
CA GLU A 200 13.55 -19.39 -20.62
C GLU A 200 12.60 -19.99 -21.66
N ARG A 201 11.35 -19.47 -21.72
CA ARG A 201 10.32 -20.02 -22.61
C ARG A 201 10.48 -19.59 -24.06
N PHE A 202 10.82 -18.31 -24.33
CA PHE A 202 10.79 -17.73 -25.68
C PHE A 202 12.17 -17.39 -26.25
N GLY A 203 13.24 -17.43 -25.43
CA GLY A 203 14.58 -17.03 -25.85
C GLY A 203 14.82 -15.53 -25.75
N ASP A 204 15.97 -15.07 -26.22
CA ASP A 204 16.48 -13.70 -26.06
C ASP A 204 16.46 -12.89 -27.39
N ASP A 205 15.80 -13.40 -28.44
CA ASP A 205 15.82 -12.77 -29.76
C ASP A 205 15.11 -11.40 -29.77
N ASP A 206 14.10 -11.19 -28.91
CA ASP A 206 13.42 -9.90 -28.70
C ASP A 206 12.89 -9.79 -27.25
N PRO A 207 13.74 -9.49 -26.27
CA PRO A 207 13.34 -9.40 -24.86
C PRO A 207 12.25 -8.37 -24.59
N GLY A 208 12.26 -7.25 -25.35
CA GLY A 208 11.27 -6.19 -25.24
C GLY A 208 9.89 -6.60 -25.73
N HIS A 209 9.80 -7.61 -26.60
CA HIS A 209 8.50 -8.10 -27.08
C HIS A 209 7.69 -8.81 -25.97
N HIS A 210 8.37 -9.56 -25.12
CA HIS A 210 7.72 -10.39 -24.10
C HIS A 210 7.64 -9.72 -22.73
N PHE A 211 8.53 -8.77 -22.43
CA PHE A 211 8.57 -8.09 -21.13
C PHE A 211 8.79 -6.59 -21.30
N ALA A 212 7.83 -5.79 -20.78
CA ALA A 212 7.99 -4.33 -20.73
C ALA A 212 8.63 -3.89 -19.42
N ASP A 213 9.61 -3.00 -19.49
CA ASP A 213 10.25 -2.39 -18.33
C ASP A 213 9.37 -1.27 -17.75
N THR A 214 9.13 -1.31 -16.45
CA THR A 214 8.23 -0.39 -15.72
C THR A 214 8.89 0.17 -14.46
N ASN A 215 10.19 0.42 -14.49
CA ASN A 215 11.01 0.82 -13.32
C ASN A 215 10.54 2.11 -12.61
N ASP A 216 9.55 2.83 -13.13
CA ASP A 216 9.14 4.15 -12.66
C ASP A 216 7.77 4.20 -11.95
N THR A 217 7.18 3.04 -11.61
CA THR A 217 5.87 2.95 -10.95
C THR A 217 5.92 3.05 -9.42
N LEU A 218 7.11 3.03 -8.81
CA LEU A 218 7.28 3.19 -7.36
C LEU A 218 7.01 4.63 -6.91
N CYS A 219 6.29 4.77 -5.80
CA CYS A 219 6.04 6.07 -5.18
C CYS A 219 7.34 6.67 -4.64
N TYR A 220 7.64 7.91 -5.04
CA TYR A 220 8.82 8.65 -4.58
C TYR A 220 8.87 8.76 -3.05
N ALA A 221 7.74 9.12 -2.40
CA ALA A 221 7.68 9.29 -0.95
C ALA A 221 7.95 7.97 -0.21
N THR A 222 7.36 6.86 -0.69
CA THR A 222 7.60 5.52 -0.13
C THR A 222 9.07 5.12 -0.29
N ASN A 223 9.63 5.28 -1.48
CA ASN A 223 11.01 4.91 -1.77
C ASN A 223 12.00 5.77 -0.96
N TRP A 224 11.71 7.07 -0.81
CA TRP A 224 12.53 7.97 0.02
C TRP A 224 12.56 7.51 1.48
N ASN A 225 11.40 7.20 2.09
CA ASN A 225 11.32 6.73 3.47
C ASN A 225 12.05 5.41 3.67
N GLN A 226 11.90 4.46 2.74
CA GLN A 226 12.62 3.18 2.79
C GLN A 226 14.14 3.40 2.72
N ASN A 227 14.62 4.21 1.79
CA ASN A 227 16.04 4.50 1.62
C ASN A 227 16.63 5.27 2.80
N ALA A 228 15.91 6.27 3.32
CA ALA A 228 16.31 7.01 4.51
C ALA A 228 16.41 6.09 5.73
N THR A 229 15.42 5.22 5.93
CA THR A 229 15.45 4.22 7.01
C THR A 229 16.63 3.28 6.86
N LYS A 230 16.88 2.71 5.67
CA LYS A 230 18.07 1.85 5.41
C LYS A 230 19.37 2.59 5.70
N ALA A 231 19.49 3.86 5.33
CA ALA A 231 20.68 4.67 5.61
C ALA A 231 20.92 4.84 7.13
N LEU A 232 19.86 5.01 7.93
CA LEU A 232 19.95 5.11 9.38
C LEU A 232 20.46 3.82 10.04
N LEU A 233 20.20 2.65 9.44
CA LEU A 233 20.68 1.36 9.96
C LEU A 233 22.23 1.29 9.99
N GLY A 234 22.89 2.01 9.09
CA GLY A 234 24.35 2.12 9.05
C GLY A 234 24.97 2.72 10.31
N ALA A 235 24.21 3.49 11.10
CA ALA A 235 24.63 4.05 12.38
C ALA A 235 24.64 3.00 13.52
N ARG A 236 24.27 1.75 13.26
CA ARG A 236 24.14 0.66 14.24
C ARG A 236 23.27 1.07 15.44
N PRO A 237 22.01 1.39 15.23
CA PRO A 237 21.10 1.75 16.30
C PRO A 237 20.77 0.53 17.17
N HIS A 238 20.28 0.78 18.39
CA HIS A 238 19.96 -0.26 19.37
C HIS A 238 18.51 -0.71 19.28
N LEU A 239 17.62 0.18 18.82
CA LEU A 239 16.22 -0.12 18.53
C LEU A 239 15.64 0.88 17.51
N ALA A 240 14.49 0.51 16.95
CA ALA A 240 13.69 1.38 16.11
C ALA A 240 12.27 1.56 16.69
N VAL A 241 11.75 2.78 16.57
CA VAL A 241 10.33 3.09 16.76
C VAL A 241 9.78 3.60 15.45
N VAL A 242 8.84 2.86 14.91
CA VAL A 242 8.16 3.21 13.65
C VAL A 242 6.78 3.76 13.97
N VAL A 243 6.48 4.96 13.52
CA VAL A 243 5.22 5.65 13.85
C VAL A 243 4.28 5.62 12.64
N GLY A 244 3.04 5.16 12.84
CA GLY A 244 2.04 5.17 11.78
C GLY A 244 0.88 4.21 12.00
N GLY A 245 -0.02 4.13 11.03
CA GLY A 245 -1.19 3.25 11.10
C GLY A 245 -0.82 1.77 10.97
N TYR A 246 -1.51 0.92 11.72
CA TYR A 246 -1.27 -0.54 11.75
C TYR A 246 -1.67 -1.24 10.44
N ASN A 247 -2.62 -0.67 9.71
CA ASN A 247 -3.06 -1.12 8.39
C ASN A 247 -2.25 -0.52 7.22
N SER A 248 -1.29 0.37 7.51
CA SER A 248 -0.42 0.98 6.50
C SER A 248 0.66 0.02 6.01
N SER A 249 0.60 -0.39 4.74
CA SER A 249 1.63 -1.22 4.12
C SER A 249 3.02 -0.57 4.16
N ASN A 250 3.10 0.74 3.87
CA ASN A 250 4.37 1.46 3.93
C ASN A 250 4.98 1.42 5.35
N THR A 251 4.15 1.62 6.39
CA THR A 251 4.62 1.58 7.78
C THR A 251 5.11 0.17 8.16
N SER A 252 4.36 -0.88 7.79
CA SER A 252 4.76 -2.27 8.06
C SER A 252 6.10 -2.61 7.39
N HIS A 253 6.32 -2.18 6.14
CA HIS A 253 7.59 -2.40 5.45
C HIS A 253 8.78 -1.68 6.11
N LEU A 254 8.56 -0.50 6.73
CA LEU A 254 9.62 0.15 7.51
C LEU A 254 9.98 -0.66 8.76
N VAL A 255 8.99 -1.30 9.40
CA VAL A 255 9.25 -2.24 10.52
C VAL A 255 10.07 -3.43 10.02
N GLU A 256 9.65 -4.08 8.94
CA GLU A 256 10.36 -5.22 8.33
C GLU A 256 11.83 -4.88 8.00
N ILE A 257 12.09 -3.68 7.47
CA ILE A 257 13.45 -3.20 7.20
C ILE A 257 14.26 -3.08 8.51
N CYS A 258 13.67 -2.54 9.57
CA CYS A 258 14.35 -2.34 10.85
C CYS A 258 14.57 -3.65 11.60
N GLU A 259 13.59 -4.57 11.60
CA GLU A 259 13.65 -5.87 12.29
C GLU A 259 14.78 -6.77 11.80
N GLN A 260 15.27 -6.58 10.58
CA GLN A 260 16.45 -7.31 10.08
C GLN A 260 17.71 -7.05 10.90
N VAL A 261 17.77 -5.97 11.68
CA VAL A 261 19.01 -5.49 12.32
C VAL A 261 18.84 -5.25 13.81
N MET A 262 17.62 -4.93 14.30
CA MET A 262 17.38 -4.54 15.69
C MET A 262 15.94 -4.77 16.13
N PRO A 263 15.64 -4.79 17.43
CA PRO A 263 14.27 -4.72 17.94
C PRO A 263 13.54 -3.50 17.39
N SER A 264 12.33 -3.69 16.91
CA SER A 264 11.54 -2.64 16.23
C SER A 264 10.11 -2.64 16.76
N PHE A 265 9.57 -1.46 17.00
CA PHE A 265 8.26 -1.27 17.62
C PHE A 265 7.39 -0.38 16.76
N LEU A 266 6.26 -0.88 16.29
CA LEU A 266 5.25 -0.10 15.57
C LEU A 266 4.23 0.48 16.53
N ILE A 267 4.14 1.80 16.56
CA ILE A 267 3.18 2.54 17.38
C ILE A 267 2.37 3.54 16.54
N SER A 268 1.15 3.82 16.93
CA SER A 268 0.31 4.83 16.28
C SER A 268 0.53 6.25 16.84
N SER A 269 0.90 6.34 18.13
CA SER A 269 1.13 7.63 18.82
C SER A 269 2.07 7.48 20.02
N ALA A 270 2.44 8.63 20.60
CA ALA A 270 3.22 8.68 21.84
C ALA A 270 2.51 8.06 23.05
N ASP A 271 1.17 7.91 23.03
CA ASP A 271 0.41 7.35 24.15
C ASP A 271 0.69 5.86 24.37
N GLU A 272 1.26 5.20 23.37
CA GLU A 272 1.68 3.80 23.44
C GLU A 272 3.05 3.61 24.11
N LEU A 273 3.78 4.68 24.34
CA LEU A 273 4.96 4.73 25.19
C LEU A 273 4.49 4.85 26.66
N LEU A 274 4.10 3.70 27.26
CA LEU A 274 3.47 3.67 28.59
C LEU A 274 4.43 4.11 29.70
N SER A 275 5.70 3.76 29.58
CA SER A 275 6.79 4.21 30.46
C SER A 275 8.16 3.94 29.82
N ALA A 276 9.24 4.36 30.47
CA ALA A 276 10.60 3.96 30.05
C ALA A 276 10.84 2.43 30.07
N ASP A 277 10.02 1.70 30.82
CA ASP A 277 10.14 0.24 30.96
C ASP A 277 9.11 -0.53 30.13
N ARG A 278 8.02 0.11 29.69
CA ARG A 278 6.90 -0.57 29.05
C ARG A 278 6.36 0.19 27.84
N ILE A 279 6.27 -0.52 26.72
CA ILE A 279 5.70 -0.04 25.46
C ILE A 279 4.56 -0.96 25.02
N ARG A 280 3.46 -0.38 24.54
CA ARG A 280 2.43 -1.09 23.77
C ARG A 280 2.73 -0.85 22.29
N HIS A 281 2.77 -1.89 21.49
CA HIS A 281 3.06 -1.77 20.07
C HIS A 281 2.28 -2.81 19.26
N PHE A 282 2.19 -2.62 17.97
CA PHE A 282 1.57 -3.57 17.06
C PHE A 282 2.62 -4.56 16.54
N ASP A 283 2.36 -5.85 16.75
CA ASP A 283 3.14 -6.95 16.16
C ASP A 283 2.62 -7.22 14.75
N ILE A 284 3.41 -6.89 13.74
CA ILE A 284 3.02 -7.01 12.33
C ILE A 284 2.86 -8.47 11.87
N HIS A 285 3.49 -9.43 12.56
CA HIS A 285 3.44 -10.86 12.25
C HIS A 285 2.22 -11.54 12.87
N ARG A 286 1.90 -11.16 14.14
CA ARG A 286 0.70 -11.66 14.86
C ARG A 286 -0.56 -10.89 14.52
N LYS A 287 -0.40 -9.66 13.97
CA LYS A 287 -1.48 -8.71 13.68
C LYS A 287 -2.31 -8.34 14.92
N GLU A 288 -1.64 -8.15 16.04
CA GLU A 288 -2.25 -7.76 17.31
C GLU A 288 -1.37 -6.76 18.09
N CYS A 289 -2.00 -5.97 18.96
CA CYS A 289 -1.28 -5.12 19.89
C CYS A 289 -0.77 -5.93 21.06
N VAL A 290 0.52 -5.79 21.38
CA VAL A 290 1.20 -6.45 22.49
C VAL A 290 1.93 -5.43 23.38
N GLU A 291 2.21 -5.80 24.63
CA GLU A 291 3.05 -5.00 25.53
C GLU A 291 4.42 -5.66 25.69
N THR A 292 5.46 -4.85 25.63
CA THR A 292 6.85 -5.31 25.84
C THR A 292 7.46 -4.54 27.02
N GLU A 293 8.04 -5.30 27.96
CA GLU A 293 8.78 -4.75 29.10
C GLU A 293 10.26 -4.62 28.76
N ASN A 294 10.95 -3.67 29.46
CA ASN A 294 12.37 -3.38 29.28
C ASN A 294 12.75 -3.07 27.82
N TRP A 295 11.86 -2.38 27.10
CA TRP A 295 12.00 -2.08 25.69
C TRP A 295 13.08 -1.02 25.41
N LEU A 296 13.27 -0.05 26.34
CA LEU A 296 14.17 1.08 26.14
C LEU A 296 15.55 0.77 26.74
N PRO A 297 16.65 0.77 25.94
CA PRO A 297 18.00 0.56 26.43
C PRO A 297 18.39 1.63 27.45
N ARG A 298 19.03 1.21 28.56
CA ARG A 298 19.50 2.12 29.63
C ARG A 298 20.95 2.53 29.47
N GLU A 299 21.69 1.87 28.60
CA GLU A 299 23.09 2.17 28.33
C GLU A 299 23.23 3.46 27.53
N VAL A 300 24.20 4.29 27.88
CA VAL A 300 24.51 5.52 27.12
C VAL A 300 25.93 5.44 26.56
N PRO A 301 26.16 5.87 25.32
CA PRO A 301 25.21 6.52 24.41
C PRO A 301 24.26 5.54 23.73
N THR A 302 22.97 5.79 23.78
CA THR A 302 21.95 5.04 23.07
C THR A 302 21.62 5.69 21.72
N ARG A 303 21.48 4.89 20.68
CA ARG A 303 21.04 5.31 19.36
C ARG A 303 19.70 4.66 19.06
N ILE A 304 18.69 5.49 18.79
CA ILE A 304 17.33 5.07 18.50
C ILE A 304 16.96 5.61 17.12
N VAL A 305 16.47 4.76 16.24
CA VAL A 305 15.83 5.20 15.01
C VAL A 305 14.38 5.51 15.31
N ILE A 306 13.94 6.70 14.92
CA ILE A 306 12.51 7.06 14.86
C ILE A 306 12.23 7.35 13.40
N THR A 307 11.30 6.61 12.81
CA THR A 307 10.85 6.77 11.43
C THR A 307 9.34 6.66 11.36
N SER A 308 8.74 7.06 10.25
CA SER A 308 7.29 7.05 10.11
C SER A 308 6.85 6.67 8.71
N GLY A 309 5.65 6.10 8.59
CA GLY A 309 4.98 5.95 7.31
C GLY A 309 4.71 7.31 6.65
N ALA A 310 4.61 7.34 5.30
CA ALA A 310 4.35 8.56 4.54
C ALA A 310 3.01 9.24 4.91
N SER A 311 2.06 8.48 5.45
CA SER A 311 0.76 8.98 5.94
C SER A 311 0.78 9.46 7.40
N CYS A 312 1.94 9.50 8.07
CA CYS A 312 2.05 9.93 9.46
C CYS A 312 2.29 11.43 9.54
N PRO A 313 1.43 12.22 10.22
CA PRO A 313 1.68 13.63 10.46
C PRO A 313 2.93 13.86 11.32
N ASP A 314 3.72 14.88 10.98
CA ASP A 314 4.96 15.24 11.70
C ASP A 314 4.73 15.49 13.21
N VAL A 315 3.54 15.99 13.58
CA VAL A 315 3.18 16.24 14.97
C VAL A 315 3.21 14.95 15.82
N LEU A 316 2.81 13.81 15.25
CA LEU A 316 2.85 12.52 15.95
C LEU A 316 4.30 12.04 16.13
N MET A 317 5.12 12.17 15.10
CA MET A 317 6.55 11.86 15.18
C MET A 317 7.27 12.71 16.24
N ASN A 318 6.99 14.02 16.25
CA ASN A 318 7.59 14.92 17.23
C ASN A 318 7.17 14.57 18.67
N ALA A 319 5.90 14.25 18.90
CA ALA A 319 5.42 13.81 20.22
C ALA A 319 6.11 12.52 20.70
N VAL A 320 6.35 11.56 19.81
CA VAL A 320 7.11 10.34 20.10
C VAL A 320 8.56 10.67 20.45
N PHE A 321 9.20 11.52 19.64
CA PHE A 321 10.58 11.96 19.89
C PHE A 321 10.71 12.64 21.27
N GLU A 322 9.85 13.60 21.58
CA GLU A 322 9.86 14.32 22.86
C GLU A 322 9.63 13.38 24.06
N ARG A 323 8.69 12.43 23.94
CA ARG A 323 8.41 11.44 24.98
C ARG A 323 9.63 10.55 25.25
N ILE A 324 10.28 10.04 24.21
CA ILE A 324 11.48 9.21 24.32
C ILE A 324 12.63 10.04 24.89
N ALA A 325 12.87 11.25 24.41
CA ALA A 325 13.89 12.16 24.93
C ALA A 325 13.68 12.44 26.43
N GLY A 326 12.42 12.62 26.85
CA GLY A 326 12.04 12.80 28.25
C GLY A 326 12.44 11.63 29.14
N TYR A 327 12.38 10.40 28.66
CA TYR A 327 12.82 9.22 29.42
C TYR A 327 14.34 9.20 29.68
N TYR A 328 15.12 9.91 28.87
CA TYR A 328 16.58 10.12 29.08
C TYR A 328 16.90 11.42 29.78
N GLY A 329 15.90 12.20 30.25
CA GLY A 329 16.10 13.48 30.93
C GLY A 329 16.34 14.66 29.99
N TYR A 330 16.12 14.50 28.69
CA TYR A 330 16.16 15.56 27.68
C TYR A 330 14.73 16.03 27.40
N GLY A 331 14.11 16.75 28.34
CA GLY A 331 12.82 17.42 28.11
C GLY A 331 13.03 18.86 27.62
N PRO A 332 12.02 19.50 26.99
CA PRO A 332 12.06 20.93 26.80
C PRO A 332 12.27 21.58 28.18
N GLU A 333 13.23 22.50 28.26
CA GLU A 333 13.38 23.35 29.43
C GLU A 333 12.05 24.09 29.65
N VAL A 334 11.38 23.85 30.78
CA VAL A 334 10.10 24.46 31.18
C VAL A 334 10.37 25.92 31.54
#